data_be5ab30a048e1719d8b1b25378c90ddf
#
_entry.id   be5ab30a048e1719d8b1b25378c90ddf
#
_cell.length_a   1.000
_cell.length_b   1.000
_cell.length_c   1.000
_cell.angle_alpha   90.00
_cell.angle_beta   90.00
_cell.angle_gamma   90.00
#
_symmetry.space_group_name_H-M   'P 1'
#
loop_
_entity.id
_entity.type
_entity.pdbx_description
1 polymer ?
#
loop_
_entity_poly.entity_id
_entity_poly.type
_entity_poly.pdbx_seq_one_letter_code
_entity_poly.pdbx_strand_id
1 'polypeptide(L)'
;MIYENGEYIIDFDDLDEKLSKVKLMILCNPHNPIGKIWSSEELDKIEKLCKKHDVVLISDEIHCDLTDPHVKYNPFKSSDNVIRCLSPSKSFNIAGFQSSIVQTTNSELLEKIKTQMHIDNSDSCNVFAATAVISAYGNSEDWLEELREELYKNKQIVKGYLAEELPIVKLVDCDATYLLWLDCSALNVPSKVLSGFLRTNQGLFLSAGIDFGVNGDNFLRMNIACPQELLEDGLRRLKMGIIALNTIKGW
;
A
#
# COMPACT_ATOMS: atom_id res chain seq x y z
N MET A 1 7.40 -11.11 -7.08
CA MET A 1 7.05 -11.46 -5.68
C MET A 1 6.26 -12.75 -5.71
N ILE A 2 6.50 -13.62 -4.72
CA ILE A 2 5.84 -14.91 -4.54
C ILE A 2 4.93 -14.80 -3.31
N TYR A 3 3.71 -15.34 -3.39
CA TYR A 3 2.80 -15.44 -2.26
C TYR A 3 2.80 -16.88 -1.75
N GLU A 4 3.29 -17.10 -0.53
CA GLU A 4 3.39 -18.41 0.09
C GLU A 4 3.04 -18.31 1.58
N ASN A 5 2.27 -19.27 2.08
CA ASN A 5 1.91 -19.38 3.50
C ASN A 5 1.29 -18.11 4.12
N GLY A 6 0.59 -17.30 3.32
CA GLY A 6 -0.03 -16.06 3.80
C GLY A 6 0.86 -14.82 3.72
N GLU A 7 2.10 -14.95 3.23
CA GLU A 7 3.06 -13.86 3.13
C GLU A 7 3.56 -13.65 1.69
N TYR A 8 3.99 -12.42 1.41
CA TYR A 8 4.69 -12.08 0.18
C TYR A 8 6.19 -12.02 0.42
N ILE A 9 6.95 -12.71 -0.43
CA ILE A 9 8.41 -12.71 -0.43
C ILE A 9 8.95 -12.21 -1.78
N ILE A 10 10.15 -11.63 -1.76
CA ILE A 10 10.82 -11.20 -2.99
C ILE A 10 11.55 -12.40 -3.60
N ASP A 11 11.24 -12.70 -4.85
CA ASP A 11 12.04 -13.57 -5.68
C ASP A 11 13.22 -12.75 -6.23
N PHE A 12 14.37 -12.91 -5.59
CA PHE A 12 15.56 -12.15 -5.94
C PHE A 12 16.22 -12.60 -7.23
N ASP A 13 16.04 -13.85 -7.65
CA ASP A 13 16.58 -14.36 -8.91
C ASP A 13 15.77 -13.80 -10.09
N ASP A 14 14.42 -13.80 -9.98
CA ASP A 14 13.53 -13.15 -10.95
C ASP A 14 13.76 -11.63 -10.98
N LEU A 15 14.01 -11.00 -9.83
CA LEU A 15 14.33 -9.57 -9.76
C LEU A 15 15.66 -9.26 -10.47
N ASP A 16 16.72 -10.03 -10.23
CA ASP A 16 18.03 -9.85 -10.87
C ASP A 16 17.93 -9.95 -12.40
N GLU A 17 17.18 -10.97 -12.90
CA GLU A 17 16.93 -11.13 -14.33
C GLU A 17 16.16 -9.92 -14.92
N LYS A 18 15.10 -9.46 -14.25
CA LYS A 18 14.29 -8.34 -14.73
C LYS A 18 15.04 -7.01 -14.72
N LEU A 19 15.85 -6.76 -13.70
CA LEU A 19 16.66 -5.55 -13.62
C LEU A 19 17.66 -5.41 -14.76
N SER A 20 18.14 -6.53 -15.32
CA SER A 20 19.04 -6.50 -16.51
C SER A 20 18.37 -5.94 -17.77
N LYS A 21 17.04 -5.81 -17.78
CA LYS A 21 16.21 -5.43 -18.95
C LYS A 21 15.58 -4.05 -18.82
N VAL A 22 15.78 -3.34 -17.70
CA VAL A 22 15.13 -2.05 -17.40
C VAL A 22 16.16 -1.00 -16.99
N LYS A 23 15.77 0.28 -16.98
CA LYS A 23 16.58 1.39 -16.53
C LYS A 23 16.06 2.05 -15.26
N LEU A 24 14.84 1.70 -14.86
CA LEU A 24 14.18 2.26 -13.70
C LEU A 24 13.33 1.19 -13.04
N MET A 25 13.34 1.16 -11.72
CA MET A 25 12.47 0.35 -10.87
C MET A 25 11.72 1.26 -9.91
N ILE A 26 10.43 0.98 -9.68
CA ILE A 26 9.63 1.61 -8.62
C ILE A 26 9.34 0.55 -7.58
N LEU A 27 9.65 0.83 -6.32
CA LEU A 27 9.33 -0.01 -5.17
C LEU A 27 8.50 0.78 -4.18
N CYS A 28 7.32 0.25 -3.80
CA CYS A 28 6.55 0.79 -2.69
C CYS A 28 7.09 0.25 -1.35
N ASN A 29 7.32 1.14 -0.39
CA ASN A 29 7.73 0.80 0.98
C ASN A 29 7.17 1.81 1.98
N PRO A 30 6.15 1.47 2.79
CA PRO A 30 5.41 0.19 2.83
C PRO A 30 4.68 -0.14 1.53
N HIS A 31 4.52 -1.43 1.26
CA HIS A 31 3.98 -1.89 -0.02
C HIS A 31 2.44 -1.88 -0.04
N ASN A 32 1.86 -1.11 -0.94
CA ASN A 32 0.43 -1.14 -1.24
C ASN A 32 0.20 -2.11 -2.44
N PRO A 33 -0.68 -3.11 -2.35
CA PRO A 33 -1.79 -3.24 -1.39
C PRO A 33 -1.54 -4.13 -0.16
N ILE A 34 -0.38 -4.77 -0.02
CA ILE A 34 -0.15 -5.83 0.98
C ILE A 34 0.24 -5.31 2.38
N GLY A 35 0.51 -4.00 2.54
CA GLY A 35 0.87 -3.40 3.82
C GLY A 35 2.22 -3.85 4.40
N LYS A 36 3.09 -4.50 3.60
CA LYS A 36 4.38 -5.02 4.06
C LYS A 36 5.43 -3.94 4.11
N ILE A 37 6.21 -3.94 5.18
CA ILE A 37 7.45 -3.17 5.32
C ILE A 37 8.62 -4.11 4.99
N TRP A 38 9.44 -3.71 4.03
CA TRP A 38 10.62 -4.51 3.66
C TRP A 38 11.70 -4.39 4.74
N SER A 39 12.37 -5.50 5.05
CA SER A 39 13.49 -5.51 5.98
C SER A 39 14.69 -4.71 5.43
N SER A 40 15.56 -4.24 6.33
CA SER A 40 16.77 -3.54 5.92
C SER A 40 17.65 -4.39 5.01
N GLU A 41 17.70 -5.71 5.23
CA GLU A 41 18.45 -6.67 4.45
C GLU A 41 17.87 -6.82 3.03
N GLU A 42 16.53 -6.86 2.89
CA GLU A 42 15.85 -6.89 1.60
C GLU A 42 16.09 -5.59 0.82
N LEU A 43 15.96 -4.45 1.48
CA LEU A 43 16.22 -3.13 0.87
C LEU A 43 17.68 -2.99 0.41
N ASP A 44 18.64 -3.39 1.23
CA ASP A 44 20.07 -3.38 0.89
C ASP A 44 20.37 -4.32 -0.31
N LYS A 45 19.68 -5.47 -0.40
CA LYS A 45 19.85 -6.41 -1.52
C LYS A 45 19.24 -5.87 -2.81
N ILE A 46 18.05 -5.26 -2.75
CA ILE A 46 17.41 -4.59 -3.90
C ILE A 46 18.33 -3.49 -4.43
N GLU A 47 18.85 -2.62 -3.57
CA GLU A 47 19.74 -1.53 -3.97
C GLU A 47 21.01 -2.04 -4.68
N LYS A 48 21.64 -3.08 -4.11
CA LYS A 48 22.84 -3.70 -4.73
C LYS A 48 22.53 -4.26 -6.12
N LEU A 49 21.37 -4.90 -6.30
CA LEU A 49 20.95 -5.41 -7.61
C LEU A 49 20.66 -4.28 -8.60
N CYS A 50 20.01 -3.21 -8.16
CA CYS A 50 19.79 -2.02 -8.98
C CYS A 50 21.13 -1.39 -9.43
N LYS A 51 22.11 -1.26 -8.52
CA LYS A 51 23.45 -0.78 -8.86
C LYS A 51 24.18 -1.69 -9.84
N LYS A 52 24.11 -3.00 -9.66
CA LYS A 52 24.72 -4.00 -10.55
C LYS A 52 24.26 -3.82 -12.00
N HIS A 53 23.00 -3.44 -12.22
CA HIS A 53 22.41 -3.30 -13.55
C HIS A 53 22.25 -1.85 -14.04
N ASP A 54 22.83 -0.87 -13.33
CA ASP A 54 22.71 0.56 -13.66
C ASP A 54 21.23 1.01 -13.74
N VAL A 55 20.45 0.60 -12.74
CA VAL A 55 19.02 0.90 -12.62
C VAL A 55 18.80 1.97 -11.55
N VAL A 56 18.06 3.01 -11.89
CA VAL A 56 17.59 4.01 -10.92
C VAL A 56 16.41 3.41 -10.14
N LEU A 57 16.49 3.46 -8.81
CA LEU A 57 15.45 2.99 -7.92
C LEU A 57 14.62 4.16 -7.37
N ILE A 58 13.33 4.17 -7.65
CA ILE A 58 12.37 5.08 -7.00
C ILE A 58 11.71 4.32 -5.85
N SER A 59 11.91 4.80 -4.62
CA SER A 59 11.22 4.32 -3.43
C SER A 59 9.98 5.19 -3.19
N ASP A 60 8.80 4.62 -3.41
CA ASP A 60 7.55 5.26 -3.06
C ASP A 60 7.24 4.99 -1.58
N GLU A 61 7.51 6.00 -0.75
CA GLU A 61 7.36 5.93 0.70
C GLU A 61 6.15 6.73 1.21
N ILE A 62 5.15 6.93 0.36
CA ILE A 62 3.95 7.73 0.69
C ILE A 62 3.15 7.19 1.89
N HIS A 63 3.34 5.94 2.27
CA HIS A 63 2.70 5.30 3.43
C HIS A 63 3.65 5.14 4.64
N CYS A 64 4.84 5.72 4.63
CA CYS A 64 5.88 5.48 5.65
C CYS A 64 5.46 5.86 7.08
N ASP A 65 4.58 6.84 7.25
CA ASP A 65 4.08 7.30 8.55
C ASP A 65 2.93 6.42 9.10
N LEU A 66 2.37 5.52 8.28
CA LEU A 66 1.19 4.70 8.60
C LEU A 66 1.57 3.27 8.98
N THR A 67 2.60 3.12 9.80
CA THR A 67 2.98 1.82 10.38
C THR A 67 2.11 1.48 11.57
N ASP A 68 1.96 0.19 11.88
CA ASP A 68 1.32 -0.24 13.12
C ASP A 68 2.11 0.31 14.34
N PRO A 69 1.47 0.61 15.49
CA PRO A 69 2.08 1.35 16.60
C PRO A 69 3.40 0.78 17.14
N HIS A 70 3.61 -0.54 17.04
CA HIS A 70 4.80 -1.21 17.55
C HIS A 70 5.77 -1.65 16.47
N VAL A 71 5.51 -1.26 15.21
CA VAL A 71 6.34 -1.64 14.07
C VAL A 71 7.21 -0.46 13.64
N LYS A 72 8.50 -0.72 13.51
CA LYS A 72 9.45 0.28 13.03
C LYS A 72 9.51 0.27 11.51
N TYR A 73 9.34 1.45 10.93
CA TYR A 73 9.57 1.65 9.51
C TYR A 73 11.07 1.55 9.15
N ASN A 74 11.38 0.90 8.05
CA ASN A 74 12.72 0.81 7.48
C ASN A 74 12.79 1.65 6.19
N PRO A 75 13.31 2.89 6.23
CA PRO A 75 13.51 3.69 5.03
C PRO A 75 14.66 3.17 4.19
N PHE A 76 14.65 3.45 2.90
CA PHE A 76 15.86 3.29 2.10
C PHE A 76 16.97 4.20 2.63
N LYS A 77 18.17 3.64 2.72
CA LYS A 77 19.37 4.44 3.00
C LYS A 77 19.65 5.38 1.83
N SER A 78 20.20 6.55 2.13
CA SER A 78 20.62 7.49 1.09
C SER A 78 21.69 6.85 0.19
N SER A 79 21.45 6.86 -1.09
CA SER A 79 22.33 6.27 -2.11
C SER A 79 22.23 7.05 -3.41
N ASP A 80 23.27 6.97 -4.25
CA ASP A 80 23.38 7.73 -5.50
C ASP A 80 22.46 7.25 -6.61
N ASN A 81 21.93 6.03 -6.53
CA ASN A 81 20.95 5.49 -7.46
C ASN A 81 19.50 5.44 -6.91
N VAL A 82 19.27 6.00 -5.70
CA VAL A 82 17.95 5.97 -5.05
C VAL A 82 17.32 7.36 -5.05
N ILE A 83 16.05 7.39 -5.45
CA ILE A 83 15.15 8.55 -5.32
C ILE A 83 14.03 8.14 -4.37
N ARG A 84 13.85 8.86 -3.26
CA ARG A 84 12.75 8.65 -2.31
C ARG A 84 11.64 9.64 -2.57
N CYS A 85 10.40 9.16 -2.61
CA CYS A 85 9.21 9.98 -2.77
C CYS A 85 8.36 9.89 -1.51
N LEU A 86 8.11 11.01 -0.84
CA LEU A 86 7.36 11.11 0.41
C LEU A 86 6.22 12.12 0.26
N SER A 87 5.16 11.95 1.04
CA SER A 87 4.07 12.94 1.09
C SER A 87 3.23 12.73 2.34
N PRO A 88 2.77 13.79 3.00
CA PRO A 88 1.82 13.70 4.10
C PRO A 88 0.38 13.42 3.63
N SER A 89 0.16 13.32 2.32
CA SER A 89 -1.18 13.25 1.72
C SER A 89 -1.99 12.03 2.17
N LYS A 90 -1.35 10.91 2.47
CA LYS A 90 -2.01 9.70 2.96
C LYS A 90 -2.13 9.69 4.47
N SER A 91 -1.07 10.06 5.16
CA SER A 91 -1.00 10.05 6.62
C SER A 91 -1.95 11.06 7.25
N PHE A 92 -2.10 12.23 6.64
CA PHE A 92 -2.92 13.33 7.15
C PHE A 92 -4.18 13.62 6.32
N ASN A 93 -4.54 12.72 5.39
CA ASN A 93 -5.74 12.86 4.54
C ASN A 93 -5.81 14.20 3.78
N ILE A 94 -4.67 14.69 3.31
CA ILE A 94 -4.54 15.98 2.61
C ILE A 94 -4.16 15.84 1.13
N ALA A 95 -4.55 14.74 0.49
CA ALA A 95 -4.25 14.47 -0.92
C ALA A 95 -4.73 15.56 -1.90
N GLY A 96 -5.79 16.31 -1.54
CA GLY A 96 -6.30 17.42 -2.33
C GLY A 96 -5.32 18.59 -2.49
N PHE A 97 -4.32 18.72 -1.61
CA PHE A 97 -3.27 19.74 -1.74
C PHE A 97 -2.17 19.37 -2.73
N GLN A 98 -2.11 18.11 -3.19
CA GLN A 98 -1.22 17.65 -4.27
C GLN A 98 0.24 18.04 -4.03
N SER A 99 0.78 17.72 -2.86
CA SER A 99 2.17 18.00 -2.50
C SER A 99 2.96 16.74 -2.20
N SER A 100 4.21 16.72 -2.62
CA SER A 100 5.14 15.63 -2.36
C SER A 100 6.56 16.15 -2.20
N ILE A 101 7.42 15.31 -1.65
CA ILE A 101 8.84 15.59 -1.42
C ILE A 101 9.63 14.54 -2.19
N VAL A 102 10.58 14.98 -3.01
CA VAL A 102 11.52 14.12 -3.70
C VAL A 102 12.89 14.31 -3.09
N GLN A 103 13.52 13.21 -2.67
CA GLN A 103 14.83 13.23 -2.02
C GLN A 103 15.80 12.28 -2.74
N THR A 104 16.97 12.77 -3.09
CA THR A 104 18.11 11.97 -3.56
C THR A 104 19.42 12.63 -3.17
N THR A 105 20.48 11.84 -3.00
CA THR A 105 21.86 12.35 -2.78
C THR A 105 22.62 12.57 -4.08
N ASN A 106 22.08 12.11 -5.20
CA ASN A 106 22.68 12.28 -6.52
C ASN A 106 22.29 13.64 -7.11
N SER A 107 23.24 14.57 -7.17
CA SER A 107 23.02 15.92 -7.69
C SER A 107 22.62 15.94 -9.17
N GLU A 108 23.14 15.04 -9.99
CA GLU A 108 22.79 14.95 -11.41
C GLU A 108 21.33 14.50 -11.60
N LEU A 109 20.90 13.48 -10.87
CA LEU A 109 19.50 13.05 -10.87
C LEU A 109 18.59 14.17 -10.35
N LEU A 110 18.99 14.86 -9.29
CA LEU A 110 18.20 15.95 -8.73
C LEU A 110 17.99 17.09 -9.76
N GLU A 111 19.04 17.47 -10.49
CA GLU A 111 18.92 18.52 -11.52
C GLU A 111 18.06 18.06 -12.72
N LYS A 112 18.15 16.79 -13.12
CA LYS A 112 17.25 16.23 -14.15
C LYS A 112 15.78 16.27 -13.70
N ILE A 113 15.52 15.88 -12.44
CA ILE A 113 14.16 15.91 -11.86
C ILE A 113 13.63 17.35 -11.83
N LYS A 114 14.40 18.30 -11.29
CA LYS A 114 14.01 19.71 -11.24
C LYS A 114 13.70 20.28 -12.63
N THR A 115 14.57 19.99 -13.60
CA THR A 115 14.37 20.44 -14.98
C THR A 115 13.07 19.89 -15.57
N GLN A 116 12.79 18.59 -15.37
CA GLN A 116 11.56 17.99 -15.87
C GLN A 116 10.33 18.53 -15.14
N MET A 117 10.38 18.67 -13.80
CA MET A 117 9.28 19.27 -13.04
C MET A 117 8.97 20.70 -13.48
N HIS A 118 10.00 21.49 -13.83
CA HIS A 118 9.81 22.84 -14.37
C HIS A 118 9.13 22.82 -15.75
N ILE A 119 9.55 21.90 -16.63
CA ILE A 119 8.91 21.73 -17.95
C ILE A 119 7.43 21.34 -17.81
N ASP A 120 7.12 20.48 -16.85
CA ASP A 120 5.76 19.98 -16.60
C ASP A 120 4.91 20.93 -15.73
N ASN A 121 5.43 22.08 -15.31
CA ASN A 121 4.82 23.01 -14.35
C ASN A 121 4.40 22.33 -13.03
N SER A 122 5.19 21.37 -12.56
CA SER A 122 4.96 20.62 -11.31
C SER A 122 5.97 20.96 -10.20
N ASP A 123 6.83 21.96 -10.42
CA ASP A 123 7.86 22.44 -9.50
C ASP A 123 7.34 23.42 -8.43
N SER A 124 6.08 23.83 -8.53
CA SER A 124 5.45 24.72 -7.56
C SER A 124 4.24 24.06 -6.89
N CYS A 125 4.17 24.18 -5.57
CA CYS A 125 3.00 23.75 -4.80
C CYS A 125 1.87 24.75 -4.92
N ASN A 126 0.62 24.29 -4.74
CA ASN A 126 -0.49 25.23 -4.58
C ASN A 126 -0.31 26.09 -3.30
N VAL A 127 -0.98 27.23 -3.24
CA VAL A 127 -0.80 28.25 -2.18
C VAL A 127 -0.97 27.68 -0.75
N PHE A 128 -1.85 26.72 -0.55
CA PHE A 128 -2.13 26.14 0.76
C PHE A 128 -1.28 24.92 1.09
N ALA A 129 -0.65 24.30 0.09
CA ALA A 129 0.08 23.05 0.27
C ALA A 129 1.25 23.18 1.25
N ALA A 130 2.05 24.25 1.12
CA ALA A 130 3.19 24.47 2.01
C ALA A 130 2.74 24.60 3.49
N THR A 131 1.70 25.39 3.74
CA THR A 131 1.15 25.56 5.09
C THR A 131 0.57 24.24 5.62
N ALA A 132 -0.14 23.46 4.79
CA ALA A 132 -0.68 22.18 5.16
C ALA A 132 0.41 21.16 5.53
N VAL A 133 1.49 21.08 4.73
CA VAL A 133 2.63 20.19 4.99
C VAL A 133 3.36 20.58 6.28
N ILE A 134 3.62 21.87 6.47
CA ILE A 134 4.27 22.37 7.69
C ILE A 134 3.42 22.07 8.93
N SER A 135 2.10 22.29 8.85
CA SER A 135 1.19 21.99 9.96
C SER A 135 1.12 20.48 10.23
N ALA A 136 1.03 19.65 9.20
CA ALA A 136 0.98 18.20 9.33
C ALA A 136 2.21 17.65 10.07
N TYR A 137 3.39 17.96 9.58
CA TYR A 137 4.64 17.43 10.17
C TYR A 137 5.16 18.21 11.38
N GLY A 138 4.75 19.46 11.56
CA GLY A 138 5.26 20.29 12.65
C GLY A 138 4.40 20.29 13.91
N ASN A 139 3.09 20.02 13.79
CA ASN A 139 2.16 20.24 14.90
C ASN A 139 1.10 19.13 15.06
N SER A 140 1.16 18.03 14.32
CA SER A 140 0.08 17.03 14.31
C SER A 140 0.60 15.61 14.59
N GLU A 141 1.67 15.49 15.36
CA GLU A 141 2.25 14.19 15.75
C GLU A 141 1.27 13.38 16.59
N ASP A 142 0.68 14.01 17.63
CA ASP A 142 -0.31 13.37 18.51
C ASP A 142 -1.51 12.83 17.72
N TRP A 143 -2.01 13.61 16.76
CA TRP A 143 -3.10 13.19 15.89
C TRP A 143 -2.72 11.98 15.02
N LEU A 144 -1.49 11.93 14.52
CA LEU A 144 -1.01 10.81 13.72
C LEU A 144 -0.90 9.53 14.58
N GLU A 145 -0.40 9.65 15.82
CA GLU A 145 -0.33 8.50 16.72
C GLU A 145 -1.73 7.98 17.08
N GLU A 146 -2.69 8.87 17.39
CA GLU A 146 -4.09 8.48 17.61
C GLU A 146 -4.68 7.76 16.38
N LEU A 147 -4.42 8.27 15.16
CA LEU A 147 -4.85 7.62 13.93
C LEU A 147 -4.25 6.22 13.78
N ARG A 148 -2.95 6.05 14.04
CA ARG A 148 -2.27 4.76 13.96
C ARG A 148 -2.89 3.73 14.92
N GLU A 149 -3.19 4.14 16.15
CA GLU A 149 -3.88 3.31 17.13
C GLU A 149 -5.30 2.91 16.67
N GLU A 150 -6.07 3.84 16.12
CA GLU A 150 -7.41 3.53 15.61
C GLU A 150 -7.36 2.60 14.38
N LEU A 151 -6.43 2.80 13.47
CA LEU A 151 -6.23 1.91 12.33
C LEU A 151 -5.82 0.51 12.79
N TYR A 152 -4.96 0.41 13.81
CA TYR A 152 -4.56 -0.87 14.39
C TYR A 152 -5.74 -1.60 15.04
N LYS A 153 -6.59 -0.89 15.81
CA LYS A 153 -7.84 -1.46 16.37
C LYS A 153 -8.75 -1.98 15.26
N ASN A 154 -8.97 -1.19 14.22
CA ASN A 154 -9.77 -1.59 13.06
C ASN A 154 -9.20 -2.85 12.39
N LYS A 155 -7.88 -2.93 12.25
CA LYS A 155 -7.19 -4.13 11.73
C LYS A 155 -7.46 -5.36 12.60
N GLN A 156 -7.38 -5.22 13.93
CA GLN A 156 -7.67 -6.34 14.86
C GLN A 156 -9.13 -6.78 14.77
N ILE A 157 -10.08 -5.86 14.61
CA ILE A 157 -11.50 -6.17 14.40
C ILE A 157 -11.68 -7.01 13.12
N VAL A 158 -11.06 -6.59 12.01
CA VAL A 158 -11.12 -7.37 10.76
C VAL A 158 -10.52 -8.75 10.95
N LYS A 159 -9.33 -8.84 11.56
CA LYS A 159 -8.64 -10.12 11.80
C LYS A 159 -9.49 -11.09 12.62
N GLY A 160 -10.06 -10.62 13.74
CA GLY A 160 -10.95 -11.41 14.58
C GLY A 160 -12.21 -11.84 13.84
N TYR A 161 -12.88 -10.91 13.17
CA TYR A 161 -14.12 -11.18 12.43
C TYR A 161 -13.93 -12.23 11.32
N LEU A 162 -12.84 -12.11 10.53
CA LEU A 162 -12.56 -13.08 9.47
C LEU A 162 -12.26 -14.46 10.06
N ALA A 163 -11.51 -14.55 11.14
CA ALA A 163 -11.19 -15.83 11.78
C ALA A 163 -12.42 -16.54 12.35
N GLU A 164 -13.34 -15.81 12.97
CA GLU A 164 -14.51 -16.38 13.65
C GLU A 164 -15.72 -16.56 12.72
N GLU A 165 -15.99 -15.55 11.89
CA GLU A 165 -17.26 -15.45 11.16
C GLU A 165 -17.13 -15.74 9.66
N LEU A 166 -15.91 -15.64 9.10
CA LEU A 166 -15.67 -15.81 7.65
C LEU A 166 -14.31 -16.44 7.32
N PRO A 167 -13.99 -17.62 7.89
CA PRO A 167 -12.63 -18.21 7.78
C PRO A 167 -12.22 -18.62 6.36
N ILE A 168 -13.15 -18.60 5.40
CA ILE A 168 -12.86 -18.83 3.97
C ILE A 168 -12.10 -17.66 3.32
N VAL A 169 -12.17 -16.46 3.91
CA VAL A 169 -11.39 -15.27 3.51
C VAL A 169 -10.29 -15.06 4.52
N LYS A 170 -9.06 -14.92 4.06
CA LYS A 170 -7.91 -14.74 4.95
C LYS A 170 -7.37 -13.31 4.82
N LEU A 171 -6.98 -12.72 5.94
CA LEU A 171 -6.23 -11.49 5.94
C LEU A 171 -4.76 -11.82 5.67
N VAL A 172 -4.16 -11.18 4.67
CA VAL A 172 -2.71 -11.19 4.48
C VAL A 172 -2.07 -10.35 5.58
N ASP A 173 -1.04 -10.88 6.23
CA ASP A 173 -0.34 -10.16 7.30
C ASP A 173 0.26 -8.85 6.77
N CYS A 174 0.06 -7.79 7.55
CA CYS A 174 0.47 -6.43 7.16
C CYS A 174 0.88 -5.62 8.39
N ASP A 175 1.94 -4.81 8.23
CA ASP A 175 2.57 -4.01 9.28
C ASP A 175 2.27 -2.52 9.14
N ALA A 176 1.62 -2.11 8.06
CA ALA A 176 1.40 -0.71 7.71
C ALA A 176 0.16 -0.50 6.86
N THR A 177 -0.19 0.74 6.68
CA THR A 177 -1.30 1.27 5.88
C THR A 177 -2.69 1.02 6.49
N TYR A 178 -3.67 1.71 5.93
CA TYR A 178 -5.10 1.49 6.20
C TYR A 178 -5.76 0.63 5.12
N LEU A 179 -4.94 -0.07 4.31
CA LEU A 179 -5.39 -0.91 3.20
C LEU A 179 -5.09 -2.36 3.55
N LEU A 180 -6.12 -3.16 3.63
CA LEU A 180 -6.00 -4.59 3.92
C LEU A 180 -6.16 -5.41 2.64
N TRP A 181 -5.32 -6.42 2.51
CA TRP A 181 -5.33 -7.35 1.40
C TRP A 181 -5.98 -8.66 1.84
N LEU A 182 -7.12 -8.98 1.25
CA LEU A 182 -7.96 -10.13 1.60
C LEU A 182 -7.75 -11.24 0.58
N ASP A 183 -7.23 -12.37 1.00
CA ASP A 183 -7.12 -13.57 0.19
C ASP A 183 -8.49 -14.27 0.11
N CYS A 184 -9.07 -14.22 -1.07
CA CYS A 184 -10.35 -14.82 -1.44
C CYS A 184 -10.19 -16.07 -2.33
N SER A 185 -8.99 -16.62 -2.46
CA SER A 185 -8.67 -17.73 -3.38
C SER A 185 -9.56 -18.94 -3.19
N ALA A 186 -9.92 -19.25 -1.94
CA ALA A 186 -10.81 -20.36 -1.60
C ALA A 186 -12.22 -20.22 -2.17
N LEU A 187 -12.65 -19.02 -2.58
CA LEU A 187 -13.94 -18.80 -3.23
C LEU A 187 -13.95 -19.21 -4.70
N ASN A 188 -12.78 -19.35 -5.32
CA ASN A 188 -12.61 -19.66 -6.74
C ASN A 188 -13.51 -18.77 -7.63
N VAL A 189 -13.40 -17.43 -7.43
CA VAL A 189 -14.11 -16.39 -8.15
C VAL A 189 -13.13 -15.28 -8.52
N PRO A 190 -13.04 -14.86 -9.78
CA PRO A 190 -12.22 -13.72 -10.18
C PRO A 190 -12.56 -12.47 -9.36
N SER A 191 -11.55 -11.74 -8.92
CA SER A 191 -11.70 -10.59 -8.01
C SER A 191 -12.63 -9.51 -8.56
N LYS A 192 -12.62 -9.27 -9.86
CA LYS A 192 -13.50 -8.30 -10.50
C LYS A 192 -14.97 -8.71 -10.46
N VAL A 193 -15.24 -10.01 -10.60
CA VAL A 193 -16.60 -10.56 -10.47
C VAL A 193 -17.07 -10.45 -9.02
N LEU A 194 -16.22 -10.85 -8.07
CA LEU A 194 -16.53 -10.79 -6.63
C LEU A 194 -16.78 -9.34 -6.17
N SER A 195 -15.90 -8.41 -6.51
CA SER A 195 -16.06 -6.99 -6.18
C SER A 195 -17.33 -6.41 -6.79
N GLY A 196 -17.62 -6.71 -8.06
CA GLY A 196 -18.85 -6.29 -8.74
C GLY A 196 -20.11 -6.85 -8.08
N PHE A 197 -20.10 -8.13 -7.71
CA PHE A 197 -21.19 -8.78 -7.01
C PHE A 197 -21.48 -8.15 -5.63
N LEU A 198 -20.43 -7.93 -4.83
CA LEU A 198 -20.55 -7.30 -3.51
C LEU A 198 -21.11 -5.88 -3.63
N ARG A 199 -20.63 -5.12 -4.61
CA ARG A 199 -21.10 -3.76 -4.87
C ARG A 199 -22.59 -3.74 -5.23
N THR A 200 -23.02 -4.61 -6.14
CA THR A 200 -24.38 -4.59 -6.67
C THR A 200 -25.39 -5.17 -5.67
N ASN A 201 -25.04 -6.26 -4.97
CA ASN A 201 -25.98 -7.00 -4.15
C ASN A 201 -25.93 -6.61 -2.66
N GLN A 202 -24.81 -6.06 -2.19
CA GLN A 202 -24.63 -5.70 -0.78
C GLN A 202 -24.35 -4.22 -0.57
N GLY A 203 -24.16 -3.43 -1.63
CA GLY A 203 -23.73 -2.03 -1.52
C GLY A 203 -22.32 -1.88 -0.91
N LEU A 204 -21.49 -2.93 -0.99
CA LEU A 204 -20.13 -2.93 -0.45
C LEU A 204 -19.12 -2.72 -1.58
N PHE A 205 -18.36 -1.63 -1.51
CA PHE A 205 -17.31 -1.35 -2.46
C PHE A 205 -15.93 -1.76 -1.93
N LEU A 206 -15.34 -2.80 -2.55
CA LEU A 206 -13.94 -3.21 -2.35
C LEU A 206 -13.21 -3.17 -3.69
N SER A 207 -11.93 -2.84 -3.70
CA SER A 207 -11.14 -2.84 -4.94
C SER A 207 -10.84 -4.27 -5.37
N ALA A 208 -11.01 -4.56 -6.65
CA ALA A 208 -10.65 -5.86 -7.21
C ALA A 208 -9.13 -6.01 -7.27
N GLY A 209 -8.63 -7.16 -6.84
CA GLY A 209 -7.19 -7.38 -6.76
C GLY A 209 -6.49 -7.42 -8.12
N ILE A 210 -7.20 -7.80 -9.17
CA ILE A 210 -6.66 -7.77 -10.56
C ILE A 210 -6.20 -6.37 -11.00
N ASP A 211 -6.75 -5.31 -10.41
CA ASP A 211 -6.36 -3.92 -10.69
C ASP A 211 -4.92 -3.60 -10.20
N PHE A 212 -4.34 -4.48 -9.36
CA PHE A 212 -2.97 -4.40 -8.84
C PHE A 212 -1.99 -5.36 -9.52
N GLY A 213 -2.41 -6.02 -10.57
CA GLY A 213 -1.64 -6.98 -11.35
C GLY A 213 -2.30 -8.36 -11.42
N VAL A 214 -1.89 -9.15 -12.41
CA VAL A 214 -2.52 -10.45 -12.73
C VAL A 214 -2.51 -11.43 -11.55
N ASN A 215 -1.49 -11.38 -10.69
CA ASN A 215 -1.39 -12.24 -9.51
C ASN A 215 -2.36 -11.82 -8.39
N GLY A 216 -3.02 -10.67 -8.52
CA GLY A 216 -4.01 -10.17 -7.56
C GLY A 216 -5.43 -10.69 -7.80
N ASP A 217 -5.70 -11.47 -8.84
CA ASP A 217 -7.08 -11.81 -9.23
C ASP A 217 -7.85 -12.67 -8.20
N ASN A 218 -7.17 -13.22 -7.21
CA ASN A 218 -7.80 -13.94 -6.09
C ASN A 218 -7.99 -13.08 -4.83
N PHE A 219 -7.73 -11.79 -4.90
CA PHE A 219 -7.71 -10.91 -3.73
C PHE A 219 -8.69 -9.74 -3.86
N LEU A 220 -9.07 -9.18 -2.70
CA LEU A 220 -9.77 -7.90 -2.61
C LEU A 220 -8.97 -6.95 -1.71
N ARG A 221 -8.99 -5.65 -2.02
CA ARG A 221 -8.43 -4.63 -1.14
C ARG A 221 -9.55 -3.90 -0.40
N MET A 222 -9.45 -3.90 0.92
CA MET A 222 -10.37 -3.20 1.83
C MET A 222 -9.67 -1.97 2.44
N ASN A 223 -10.34 -0.82 2.43
CA ASN A 223 -9.92 0.37 3.17
C ASN A 223 -10.60 0.35 4.55
N ILE A 224 -9.81 0.48 5.63
CA ILE A 224 -10.28 0.48 7.02
C ILE A 224 -10.16 1.85 7.70
N ALA A 225 -9.81 2.91 6.96
CA ALA A 225 -9.79 4.28 7.49
C ALA A 225 -11.22 4.84 7.60
N CYS A 226 -12.00 4.28 8.49
CA CYS A 226 -13.38 4.66 8.74
C CYS A 226 -13.75 4.41 10.22
N PRO A 227 -14.86 5.01 10.72
CA PRO A 227 -15.39 4.68 12.05
C PRO A 227 -15.71 3.20 12.19
N GLN A 228 -15.56 2.67 13.41
CA GLN A 228 -15.76 1.25 13.72
C GLN A 228 -17.13 0.72 13.26
N GLU A 229 -18.22 1.49 13.47
CA GLU A 229 -19.56 1.08 13.08
C GLU A 229 -19.67 0.84 11.56
N LEU A 230 -19.00 1.66 10.75
CA LEU A 230 -18.99 1.51 9.30
C LEU A 230 -18.15 0.29 8.89
N LEU A 231 -17.05 0.03 9.59
CA LEU A 231 -16.22 -1.15 9.38
C LEU A 231 -17.01 -2.44 9.66
N GLU A 232 -17.69 -2.50 10.79
CA GLU A 232 -18.51 -3.65 11.19
C GLU A 232 -19.68 -3.89 10.23
N ASP A 233 -20.32 -2.81 9.75
CA ASP A 233 -21.34 -2.91 8.70
C ASP A 233 -20.76 -3.48 7.40
N GLY A 234 -19.57 -3.01 6.99
CA GLY A 234 -18.84 -3.52 5.84
C GLY A 234 -18.51 -5.01 5.94
N LEU A 235 -18.06 -5.46 7.11
CA LEU A 235 -17.75 -6.87 7.37
C LEU A 235 -19.00 -7.75 7.32
N ARG A 236 -20.12 -7.30 7.91
CA ARG A 236 -21.40 -8.01 7.79
C ARG A 236 -21.86 -8.13 6.34
N ARG A 237 -21.75 -7.07 5.54
CA ARG A 237 -22.08 -7.08 4.11
C ARG A 237 -21.18 -8.02 3.33
N LEU A 238 -19.88 -8.06 3.64
CA LEU A 238 -18.93 -9.00 3.05
C LEU A 238 -19.37 -10.45 3.31
N LYS A 239 -19.68 -10.80 4.57
CA LYS A 239 -20.17 -12.13 4.95
C LYS A 239 -21.46 -12.48 4.22
N MET A 240 -22.47 -11.60 4.25
CA MET A 240 -23.75 -11.83 3.57
C MET A 240 -23.58 -12.03 2.06
N GLY A 241 -22.71 -11.24 1.43
CA GLY A 241 -22.43 -11.36 0.02
C GLY A 241 -21.76 -12.69 -0.35
N ILE A 242 -20.82 -13.15 0.45
CA ILE A 242 -20.16 -14.45 0.22
C ILE A 242 -21.14 -15.61 0.42
N ILE A 243 -21.99 -15.56 1.45
CA ILE A 243 -23.04 -16.57 1.65
C ILE A 243 -24.01 -16.61 0.46
N ALA A 244 -24.48 -15.44 0.01
CA ALA A 244 -25.37 -15.35 -1.15
C ALA A 244 -24.72 -15.90 -2.43
N LEU A 245 -23.43 -15.58 -2.65
CA LEU A 245 -22.67 -16.08 -3.79
C LEU A 245 -22.55 -17.61 -3.78
N ASN A 246 -22.28 -18.22 -2.64
CA ASN A 246 -22.18 -19.65 -2.48
C ASN A 246 -23.54 -20.34 -2.75
N THR A 247 -24.63 -19.73 -2.30
CA THR A 247 -26.00 -20.24 -2.58
C THR A 247 -26.31 -20.25 -4.08
N ILE A 248 -25.89 -19.22 -4.82
CA ILE A 248 -26.09 -19.13 -6.28
C ILE A 248 -25.25 -20.17 -7.02
N LYS A 249 -24.04 -20.46 -6.52
CA LYS A 249 -23.15 -21.46 -7.12
C LYS A 249 -23.57 -22.92 -6.83
N GLY A 250 -24.51 -23.14 -5.92
CA GLY A 250 -24.94 -24.50 -5.53
C GLY A 250 -23.95 -25.25 -4.65
N TRP A 251 -23.16 -24.52 -3.87
CA TRP A 251 -22.20 -25.08 -2.89
C TRP A 251 -22.80 -25.09 -1.49
#